data_571aff5cf181d83fb41f65ebc03d583d
#
_entry.id   571aff5cf181d83fb41f65ebc03d583d
#
_cell.length_a   1.000
_cell.length_b   1.000
_cell.length_c   1.000
_cell.angle_alpha   90.00
_cell.angle_beta   90.00
_cell.angle_gamma   90.00
#
_symmetry.space_group_name_H-M   'P 1'
#
loop_
_entity.id
_entity.type
_entity.pdbx_description
1 polymer ?
#
loop_
_entity_poly.entity_id
_entity_poly.type
_entity_poly.pdbx_seq_one_letter_code
_entity_poly.pdbx_strand_id
1 'polypeptide(L)'
;MRDFILLMGVVAGLAISGFARDGGDAARAAIRKVIAEQQAAWNRQDLEGFMAGYWNSPELTFFSGAHESKGWQAALDRYKKNYQSAGHEMGKLEFANLRIEMLGPEAAFVRGEFHLTMSDGKSPHGLFTLIFRKFPEGWKIIHDHSAGE
;
A
#
# COMPACT_ATOMS: atom_id res chain seq x y z
N MET A 1 68.00 16.90 -7.85
CA MET A 1 67.75 18.09 -7.02
C MET A 1 66.26 18.36 -7.03
N ARG A 2 65.64 18.17 -5.89
CA ARG A 2 64.32 18.59 -5.40
C ARG A 2 63.11 18.02 -6.16
N ASP A 3 62.74 16.84 -5.72
CA ASP A 3 61.47 16.15 -6.00
C ASP A 3 60.33 16.87 -5.30
N PHE A 4 59.33 17.26 -6.08
CA PHE A 4 58.05 17.78 -5.55
C PHE A 4 57.01 16.67 -5.68
N ILE A 5 56.75 16.01 -4.60
CA ILE A 5 55.66 15.05 -4.49
C ILE A 5 54.39 15.82 -4.25
N LEU A 6 53.49 15.82 -5.22
CA LEU A 6 52.15 16.43 -5.13
C LEU A 6 51.19 15.36 -4.56
N LEU A 7 50.82 15.52 -3.29
CA LEU A 7 49.82 14.69 -2.63
C LEU A 7 48.43 15.20 -3.00
N MET A 8 47.79 14.62 -3.97
CA MET A 8 46.36 14.89 -4.23
C MET A 8 45.49 13.99 -3.32
N GLY A 9 44.86 14.64 -2.37
CA GLY A 9 43.93 14.01 -1.44
C GLY A 9 42.64 13.55 -2.15
N VAL A 10 42.29 12.32 -1.90
CA VAL A 10 40.99 11.73 -2.24
C VAL A 10 39.98 12.23 -1.21
N VAL A 11 39.12 13.13 -1.59
CA VAL A 11 37.88 13.47 -0.85
C VAL A 11 36.72 13.40 -1.82
N ALA A 12 36.14 12.25 -1.95
CA ALA A 12 34.79 12.10 -2.52
C ALA A 12 34.24 10.73 -2.14
N GLY A 13 33.26 10.65 -1.26
CA GLY A 13 32.59 9.38 -1.06
C GLY A 13 31.66 9.24 0.14
N LEU A 14 31.13 10.31 0.75
CA LEU A 14 30.29 10.18 1.95
C LEU A 14 28.91 10.84 1.86
N ALA A 15 28.51 11.43 0.73
CA ALA A 15 27.26 12.19 0.64
C ALA A 15 26.08 11.43 0.01
N ILE A 16 26.29 10.25 -0.59
CA ILE A 16 25.24 9.57 -1.40
C ILE A 16 24.35 8.67 -0.55
N SER A 17 24.82 8.17 0.59
CA SER A 17 24.05 7.22 1.41
C SER A 17 22.94 7.86 2.24
N GLY A 18 23.00 9.15 2.54
CA GLY A 18 21.99 9.86 3.34
C GLY A 18 20.71 10.12 2.54
N PHE A 19 20.83 10.59 1.31
CA PHE A 19 19.67 10.92 0.46
C PHE A 19 18.83 9.70 0.06
N ALA A 20 19.46 8.52 -0.11
CA ALA A 20 18.74 7.30 -0.47
C ALA A 20 17.95 6.72 0.71
N ARG A 21 18.42 6.87 1.95
CA ARG A 21 17.70 6.47 3.16
C ARG A 21 16.52 7.38 3.44
N ASP A 22 16.71 8.69 3.35
CA ASP A 22 15.67 9.70 3.58
C ASP A 22 14.50 9.54 2.59
N GLY A 23 14.80 9.31 1.31
CA GLY A 23 13.78 9.08 0.29
C GLY A 23 12.96 7.79 0.51
N GLY A 24 13.61 6.75 1.00
CA GLY A 24 12.94 5.48 1.32
C GLY A 24 12.02 5.59 2.53
N ASP A 25 12.41 6.31 3.56
CA ASP A 25 11.61 6.49 4.76
C ASP A 25 10.41 7.40 4.51
N ALA A 26 10.58 8.46 3.73
CA ALA A 26 9.47 9.30 3.29
C ALA A 26 8.45 8.53 2.44
N ALA A 27 8.92 7.65 1.55
CA ALA A 27 8.04 6.78 0.76
C ALA A 27 7.25 5.80 1.64
N ARG A 28 7.91 5.14 2.59
CA ARG A 28 7.25 4.24 3.56
C ARG A 28 6.20 4.97 4.40
N ALA A 29 6.50 6.18 4.85
CA ALA A 29 5.55 7.01 5.59
C ALA A 29 4.34 7.38 4.73
N ALA A 30 4.54 7.77 3.47
CA ALA A 30 3.47 8.07 2.54
C ALA A 30 2.57 6.85 2.25
N ILE A 31 3.16 5.66 2.06
CA ILE A 31 2.40 4.41 1.87
C ILE A 31 1.60 4.05 3.13
N ARG A 32 2.19 4.16 4.33
CA ARG A 32 1.45 3.96 5.58
C ARG A 32 0.26 4.90 5.71
N LYS A 33 0.42 6.15 5.28
CA LYS A 33 -0.66 7.13 5.29
C LYS A 33 -1.81 6.69 4.38
N VAL A 34 -1.54 6.22 3.15
CA VAL A 34 -2.58 5.70 2.24
C VAL A 34 -3.36 4.55 2.90
N ILE A 35 -2.67 3.59 3.53
CA ILE A 35 -3.32 2.45 4.20
C ILE A 35 -4.15 2.92 5.41
N ALA A 36 -3.66 3.87 6.18
CA ALA A 36 -4.41 4.45 7.31
C ALA A 36 -5.66 5.21 6.84
N GLU A 37 -5.58 5.94 5.73
CA GLU A 37 -6.71 6.63 5.12
C GLU A 37 -7.76 5.64 4.58
N GLN A 38 -7.33 4.52 4.00
CA GLN A 38 -8.23 3.43 3.61
C GLN A 38 -8.98 2.85 4.82
N GLN A 39 -8.27 2.53 5.90
CA GLN A 39 -8.90 2.04 7.12
C GLN A 39 -9.91 3.04 7.68
N ALA A 40 -9.55 4.33 7.72
CA ALA A 40 -10.45 5.39 8.18
C ALA A 40 -11.69 5.54 7.27
N ALA A 41 -11.52 5.45 5.95
CA ALA A 41 -12.62 5.49 4.99
C ALA A 41 -13.57 4.30 5.17
N TRP A 42 -13.04 3.09 5.29
CA TRP A 42 -13.83 1.89 5.57
C TRP A 42 -14.66 2.05 6.84
N ASN A 43 -14.04 2.49 7.94
CA ASN A 43 -14.68 2.61 9.24
C ASN A 43 -15.75 3.70 9.32
N ARG A 44 -15.82 4.61 8.33
CA ARG A 44 -16.96 5.52 8.14
C ARG A 44 -17.90 5.10 7.00
N GLN A 45 -17.75 3.85 6.50
CA GLN A 45 -18.55 3.25 5.43
C GLN A 45 -18.42 3.94 4.05
N ASP A 46 -17.29 4.58 3.82
CA ASP A 46 -16.97 5.29 2.59
C ASP A 46 -16.09 4.39 1.69
N LEU A 47 -16.74 3.53 0.88
CA LEU A 47 -16.04 2.64 -0.05
C LEU A 47 -15.31 3.39 -1.17
N GLU A 48 -15.82 4.53 -1.61
CA GLU A 48 -15.12 5.33 -2.63
C GLU A 48 -13.85 5.95 -2.06
N GLY A 49 -13.90 6.44 -0.81
CA GLY A 49 -12.72 6.89 -0.07
C GLY A 49 -11.72 5.76 0.17
N PHE A 50 -12.19 4.55 0.47
CA PHE A 50 -11.33 3.35 0.57
C PHE A 50 -10.64 3.05 -0.77
N MET A 51 -11.40 3.08 -1.86
CA MET A 51 -10.89 2.84 -3.22
C MET A 51 -10.00 3.97 -3.75
N ALA A 52 -9.97 5.14 -3.13
CA ALA A 52 -9.06 6.22 -3.48
C ALA A 52 -7.57 5.85 -3.25
N GLY A 53 -7.28 4.86 -2.40
CA GLY A 53 -5.94 4.29 -2.24
C GLY A 53 -5.46 3.47 -3.43
N TYR A 54 -6.37 3.00 -4.29
CA TYR A 54 -6.07 2.22 -5.48
C TYR A 54 -5.90 3.11 -6.71
N TRP A 55 -5.09 2.64 -7.64
CA TRP A 55 -4.92 3.26 -8.95
C TRP A 55 -6.24 3.19 -9.75
N ASN A 56 -6.81 4.34 -10.08
CA ASN A 56 -8.03 4.41 -10.87
C ASN A 56 -7.72 4.11 -12.34
N SER A 57 -7.67 2.83 -12.67
CA SER A 57 -7.31 2.33 -13.99
C SER A 57 -8.04 1.03 -14.29
N PRO A 58 -8.34 0.75 -15.58
CA PRO A 58 -8.80 -0.56 -16.02
C PRO A 58 -7.74 -1.66 -15.86
N GLU A 59 -6.47 -1.30 -15.63
CA GLU A 59 -5.36 -2.24 -15.44
C GLU A 59 -5.11 -2.61 -13.96
N LEU A 60 -5.83 -2.01 -13.01
CA LEU A 60 -5.80 -2.44 -11.62
C LEU A 60 -6.19 -3.92 -11.53
N THR A 61 -5.43 -4.72 -10.80
CA THR A 61 -5.76 -6.12 -10.52
C THR A 61 -6.03 -6.32 -9.02
N PHE A 62 -7.10 -7.04 -8.72
CA PHE A 62 -7.49 -7.38 -7.37
C PHE A 62 -7.84 -8.87 -7.29
N PHE A 63 -7.07 -9.63 -6.50
CA PHE A 63 -7.32 -11.04 -6.24
C PHE A 63 -7.89 -11.21 -4.83
N SER A 64 -9.01 -11.91 -4.74
CA SER A 64 -9.63 -12.28 -3.47
C SER A 64 -9.88 -13.78 -3.47
N GLY A 65 -9.06 -14.51 -2.73
CA GLY A 65 -9.01 -15.95 -2.87
C GLY A 65 -8.69 -16.35 -4.32
N ALA A 66 -9.55 -17.14 -4.94
CA ALA A 66 -9.41 -17.59 -6.34
C ALA A 66 -10.12 -16.67 -7.36
N HIS A 67 -10.64 -15.53 -6.95
CA HIS A 67 -11.35 -14.60 -7.83
C HIS A 67 -10.50 -13.40 -8.21
N GLU A 68 -10.44 -13.10 -9.50
CA GLU A 68 -9.85 -11.87 -10.04
C GLU A 68 -10.94 -10.84 -10.33
N SER A 69 -10.68 -9.59 -9.91
CA SER A 69 -11.37 -8.40 -10.40
C SER A 69 -10.37 -7.53 -11.13
N LYS A 70 -10.60 -7.23 -12.41
CA LYS A 70 -9.75 -6.35 -13.21
C LYS A 70 -10.41 -5.01 -13.40
N GLY A 71 -9.67 -3.95 -13.05
CA GLY A 71 -10.12 -2.57 -13.13
C GLY A 71 -10.70 -2.03 -11.82
N TRP A 72 -10.50 -0.74 -11.62
CA TRP A 72 -10.92 -0.03 -10.41
C TRP A 72 -12.43 -0.10 -10.18
N GLN A 73 -13.22 0.09 -11.23
CA GLN A 73 -14.68 0.07 -11.12
C GLN A 73 -15.19 -1.33 -10.74
N ALA A 74 -14.63 -2.39 -11.35
CA ALA A 74 -15.01 -3.76 -11.01
C ALA A 74 -14.68 -4.12 -9.56
N ALA A 75 -13.56 -3.63 -9.04
CA ALA A 75 -13.20 -3.80 -7.63
C ALA A 75 -14.19 -3.07 -6.71
N LEU A 76 -14.53 -1.81 -7.01
CA LEU A 76 -15.52 -1.04 -6.25
C LEU A 76 -16.89 -1.72 -6.25
N ASP A 77 -17.38 -2.16 -7.41
CA ASP A 77 -18.69 -2.82 -7.56
C ASP A 77 -18.75 -4.11 -6.74
N ARG A 78 -17.64 -4.86 -6.72
CA ARG A 78 -17.51 -6.04 -5.88
C ARG A 78 -17.57 -5.70 -4.38
N TYR A 79 -16.87 -4.67 -3.93
CA TYR A 79 -16.95 -4.21 -2.55
C TYR A 79 -18.37 -3.77 -2.18
N LYS A 80 -19.04 -2.98 -3.02
CA LYS A 80 -20.44 -2.59 -2.81
C LYS A 80 -21.36 -3.80 -2.69
N LYS A 81 -21.19 -4.78 -3.58
CA LYS A 81 -21.98 -6.02 -3.55
C LYS A 81 -21.75 -6.82 -2.25
N ASN A 82 -20.50 -6.94 -1.80
CA ASN A 82 -20.15 -7.83 -0.69
C ASN A 82 -20.39 -7.18 0.67
N TYR A 83 -20.39 -5.84 0.78
CA TYR A 83 -20.37 -5.15 2.06
C TYR A 83 -21.46 -4.09 2.24
N GLN A 84 -22.08 -3.61 1.17
CA GLN A 84 -23.14 -2.58 1.24
C GLN A 84 -24.48 -3.01 0.65
N SER A 85 -24.61 -4.22 0.12
CA SER A 85 -25.89 -4.74 -0.34
C SER A 85 -26.77 -5.19 0.84
N ALA A 86 -28.06 -5.37 0.59
CA ALA A 86 -29.03 -5.76 1.62
C ALA A 86 -28.59 -7.05 2.34
N GLY A 87 -28.59 -7.01 3.67
CA GLY A 87 -28.17 -8.13 4.52
C GLY A 87 -26.65 -8.27 4.71
N HIS A 88 -25.85 -7.33 4.20
CA HIS A 88 -24.41 -7.27 4.40
C HIS A 88 -24.03 -6.04 5.23
N GLU A 89 -22.88 -6.11 5.87
CA GLU A 89 -22.29 -5.00 6.61
C GLU A 89 -20.78 -4.91 6.35
N MET A 90 -20.21 -3.73 6.53
CA MET A 90 -18.76 -3.53 6.36
C MET A 90 -17.96 -3.99 7.58
N GLY A 91 -18.54 -3.95 8.77
CA GLY A 91 -17.81 -4.17 10.01
C GLY A 91 -16.77 -3.08 10.28
N LYS A 92 -16.01 -3.25 11.35
CA LYS A 92 -14.88 -2.37 11.70
C LYS A 92 -13.58 -3.00 11.22
N LEU A 93 -12.84 -2.30 10.37
CA LEU A 93 -11.56 -2.75 9.81
C LEU A 93 -10.39 -2.26 10.66
N GLU A 94 -9.45 -3.16 10.87
CA GLU A 94 -8.11 -2.88 11.38
C GLU A 94 -7.07 -3.55 10.48
N PHE A 95 -6.06 -2.79 10.05
CA PHE A 95 -4.87 -3.32 9.42
C PHE A 95 -3.73 -3.46 10.44
N ALA A 96 -3.06 -4.61 10.43
CA ALA A 96 -2.01 -4.94 11.38
C ALA A 96 -0.76 -5.50 10.69
N ASN A 97 0.34 -5.52 11.42
CA ASN A 97 1.60 -6.18 11.04
C ASN A 97 2.17 -5.73 9.68
N LEU A 98 2.00 -4.44 9.34
CA LEU A 98 2.43 -3.87 8.06
C LEU A 98 3.95 -3.95 7.88
N ARG A 99 4.39 -4.61 6.82
CA ARG A 99 5.78 -4.68 6.36
C ARG A 99 5.88 -4.08 4.97
N ILE A 100 6.62 -2.99 4.85
CA ILE A 100 6.79 -2.23 3.60
C ILE A 100 8.23 -2.40 3.13
N GLU A 101 8.38 -3.00 1.96
CA GLU A 101 9.66 -3.21 1.28
C GLU A 101 9.70 -2.35 0.02
N MET A 102 10.67 -1.45 -0.06
CA MET A 102 10.87 -0.65 -1.27
C MET A 102 11.54 -1.50 -2.35
N LEU A 103 10.93 -1.58 -3.52
CA LEU A 103 11.46 -2.26 -4.70
C LEU A 103 12.18 -1.30 -5.65
N GLY A 104 12.40 -0.08 -5.20
CA GLY A 104 13.00 1.02 -5.95
C GLY A 104 12.39 2.34 -5.52
N PRO A 105 12.73 3.46 -6.19
CA PRO A 105 12.25 4.78 -5.81
C PRO A 105 10.74 5.00 -6.06
N GLU A 106 10.14 4.18 -6.93
CA GLU A 106 8.76 4.36 -7.40
C GLU A 106 7.88 3.13 -7.21
N ALA A 107 8.38 2.06 -6.57
CA ALA A 107 7.63 0.84 -6.32
C ALA A 107 7.87 0.30 -4.92
N ALA A 108 6.84 -0.31 -4.33
CA ALA A 108 6.94 -0.97 -3.03
C ALA A 108 6.06 -2.21 -2.98
N PHE A 109 6.51 -3.19 -2.22
CA PHE A 109 5.78 -4.39 -1.85
C PHE A 109 5.34 -4.29 -0.39
N VAL A 110 4.05 -4.44 -0.14
CA VAL A 110 3.49 -4.37 1.21
C VAL A 110 2.84 -5.69 1.56
N ARG A 111 3.09 -6.16 2.78
CA ARG A 111 2.45 -7.34 3.39
C ARG A 111 1.81 -6.89 4.69
N GLY A 112 0.66 -7.45 4.99
CA GLY A 112 -0.04 -7.13 6.23
C GLY A 112 -1.18 -8.09 6.51
N GLU A 113 -1.89 -7.78 7.57
CA GLU A 113 -3.07 -8.50 8.03
C GLU A 113 -4.27 -7.54 8.04
N PHE A 114 -5.44 -8.07 7.73
CA PHE A 114 -6.70 -7.37 7.97
C PHE A 114 -7.54 -8.12 9.01
N HIS A 115 -8.23 -7.38 9.83
CA HIS A 115 -9.19 -7.88 10.80
C HIS A 115 -10.49 -7.08 10.66
N LEU A 116 -11.61 -7.78 10.53
CA LEU A 116 -12.93 -7.17 10.55
C LEU A 116 -13.64 -7.60 11.84
N THR A 117 -14.26 -6.65 12.53
CA THR A 117 -15.16 -6.93 13.65
C THR A 117 -16.58 -6.65 13.20
N MET A 118 -17.41 -7.71 13.15
CA MET A 118 -18.80 -7.65 12.70
C MET A 118 -19.74 -7.43 13.89
N SER A 119 -20.94 -6.92 13.62
CA SER A 119 -21.96 -6.67 14.67
C SER A 119 -22.46 -7.93 15.34
N ASP A 120 -22.42 -9.08 14.64
CA ASP A 120 -22.81 -10.39 15.18
C ASP A 120 -21.69 -11.09 15.98
N GLY A 121 -20.55 -10.40 16.20
CA GLY A 121 -19.40 -10.89 16.94
C GLY A 121 -18.43 -11.73 16.11
N LYS A 122 -18.70 -11.99 14.83
CA LYS A 122 -17.73 -12.63 13.94
C LYS A 122 -16.54 -11.69 13.71
N SER A 123 -15.40 -12.30 13.45
CA SER A 123 -14.14 -11.58 13.24
C SER A 123 -13.37 -12.14 12.05
N PRO A 124 -13.88 -11.96 10.81
CA PRO A 124 -13.15 -12.36 9.62
C PRO A 124 -11.78 -11.67 9.58
N HIS A 125 -10.76 -12.43 9.23
CA HIS A 125 -9.39 -11.92 9.16
C HIS A 125 -8.60 -12.62 8.06
N GLY A 126 -7.47 -12.08 7.71
CA GLY A 126 -6.63 -12.68 6.70
C GLY A 126 -5.36 -11.91 6.41
N LEU A 127 -4.66 -12.37 5.40
CA LEU A 127 -3.42 -11.79 4.92
C LEU A 127 -3.65 -11.05 3.62
N PHE A 128 -2.86 -10.02 3.40
CA PHE A 128 -2.81 -9.35 2.11
C PHE A 128 -1.38 -9.04 1.65
N THR A 129 -1.25 -8.94 0.34
CA THR A 129 -0.07 -8.43 -0.33
C THR A 129 -0.49 -7.35 -1.32
N LEU A 130 0.22 -6.22 -1.29
CA LEU A 130 -0.05 -5.09 -2.17
C LEU A 130 1.21 -4.71 -2.93
N ILE A 131 1.05 -4.34 -4.20
CA ILE A 131 2.08 -3.62 -4.94
C ILE A 131 1.65 -2.17 -5.05
N PHE A 132 2.49 -1.28 -4.54
CA PHE A 132 2.35 0.16 -4.68
C PHE A 132 3.24 0.69 -5.79
N ARG A 133 2.74 1.68 -6.51
CA ARG A 133 3.52 2.49 -7.44
C ARG A 133 3.32 3.97 -7.15
N LYS A 134 4.39 4.75 -7.35
CA LYS A 134 4.36 6.20 -7.22
C LYS A 134 3.87 6.83 -8.52
N PHE A 135 2.89 7.70 -8.41
CA PHE A 135 2.34 8.53 -9.48
C PHE A 135 2.51 10.01 -9.13
N PRO A 136 2.28 10.96 -10.06
CA PRO A 136 2.32 12.39 -9.75
C PRO A 136 1.40 12.79 -8.58
N GLU A 137 0.23 12.15 -8.46
CA GLU A 137 -0.75 12.35 -7.40
C GLU A 137 -0.45 11.61 -6.09
N GLY A 138 0.62 10.81 -6.05
CA GLY A 138 1.05 10.06 -4.86
C GLY A 138 1.14 8.55 -5.07
N TRP A 139 1.28 7.84 -3.97
CA TRP A 139 1.37 6.38 -3.98
C TRP A 139 -0.01 5.74 -4.13
N LYS A 140 -0.14 4.79 -5.06
CA LYS A 140 -1.38 4.04 -5.31
C LYS A 140 -1.11 2.54 -5.38
N ILE A 141 -2.08 1.75 -4.92
CA ILE A 141 -2.08 0.29 -5.06
C ILE A 141 -2.42 -0.06 -6.52
N ILE A 142 -1.55 -0.79 -7.18
CA ILE A 142 -1.74 -1.28 -8.55
C ILE A 142 -2.12 -2.75 -8.61
N HIS A 143 -1.86 -3.48 -7.53
CA HIS A 143 -2.24 -4.88 -7.36
C HIS A 143 -2.55 -5.17 -5.89
N ASP A 144 -3.59 -5.93 -5.65
CA ASP A 144 -3.98 -6.45 -4.33
C ASP A 144 -4.23 -7.95 -4.43
N HIS A 145 -3.70 -8.70 -3.50
CA HIS A 145 -4.09 -10.08 -3.26
C HIS A 145 -4.42 -10.25 -1.78
N SER A 146 -5.68 -10.47 -1.49
CA SER A 146 -6.19 -10.70 -0.13
C SER A 146 -6.82 -12.08 -0.03
N ALA A 147 -6.47 -12.79 1.03
CA ALA A 147 -7.04 -14.09 1.37
C ALA A 147 -7.35 -14.15 2.87
N GLY A 148 -8.53 -14.59 3.23
CA GLY A 148 -9.00 -14.66 4.62
C GLY A 148 -9.87 -15.89 4.89
N GLU A 149 -10.11 -16.10 6.17
CA GLU A 149 -10.99 -17.11 6.75
C GLU A 149 -12.20 -16.44 7.39
#